data_6bc39e8f9de0c4455bc53178b618cdf8
#
_entry.id   6bc39e8f9de0c4455bc53178b618cdf8
#
_cell.length_a   1.000
_cell.length_b   1.000
_cell.length_c   1.000
_cell.angle_alpha   90.00
_cell.angle_beta   90.00
_cell.angle_gamma   90.00
#
_symmetry.space_group_name_H-M   'P 1'
#
loop_
_entity.id
_entity.type
_entity.pdbx_description
1 polymer ?
#
loop_
_entity_poly.entity_id
_entity_poly.type
_entity_poly.pdbx_seq_one_letter_code
_entity_poly.pdbx_strand_id
1 'polypeptide(L)'
;TLFPYTTLFRSENYRSEHLWVTARDGVEVPVSLVYHKAHFQKGKNPILVYGYGSYGSSMDADFSSSRLSLLDRGFVFAIAHIRGGGELGQHWYEDGKFLKKKNTFNDYLDVCDALIDQGYGDPKLCFGMGGSAGGMLMGAVINQRPERFKGIVAQVPFVDVVTTMLDESIPLTTGEFEEWGNPQDEIYYRYMKTYSPYDNVEAKAYPHMLVTTGLHDSQVQYWEPAKWVAKLRELKTDDNLLLLCTDMDSGHG
;
A
#
# COMPACT_ATOMS: atom_id res chain seq x y z
N THR A 1 -29.75 -20.83 -28.04
CA THR A 1 -28.36 -21.34 -28.00
C THR A 1 -27.87 -21.06 -26.58
N LEU A 2 -27.87 -22.08 -25.76
CA LEU A 2 -27.28 -22.04 -24.43
C LEU A 2 -25.80 -21.80 -24.61
N PHE A 3 -25.31 -20.68 -24.11
CA PHE A 3 -23.87 -20.48 -23.94
C PHE A 3 -23.36 -21.65 -23.09
N PRO A 4 -22.30 -22.36 -23.50
CA PRO A 4 -21.72 -23.36 -22.63
C PRO A 4 -21.25 -22.62 -21.38
N TYR A 5 -21.81 -22.97 -20.24
CA TYR A 5 -21.30 -22.57 -18.91
C TYR A 5 -19.97 -23.29 -18.67
N THR A 6 -19.02 -23.09 -19.55
CA THR A 6 -17.62 -23.38 -19.26
C THR A 6 -17.10 -22.16 -18.52
N THR A 7 -17.33 -22.18 -17.30
CA THR A 7 -16.97 -21.32 -16.21
C THR A 7 -15.63 -20.64 -16.42
N LEU A 8 -15.69 -19.33 -16.58
CA LEU A 8 -14.53 -18.44 -16.49
C LEU A 8 -13.91 -18.46 -15.09
N PHE A 9 -14.61 -18.97 -14.09
CA PHE A 9 -14.17 -19.08 -12.71
C PHE A 9 -14.63 -20.41 -12.09
N ARG A 10 -13.70 -21.12 -11.47
CA ARG A 10 -13.94 -22.30 -10.64
C ARG A 10 -13.25 -22.11 -9.32
N SER A 11 -14.03 -21.93 -8.24
CA SER A 11 -13.50 -21.67 -6.91
C SER A 11 -12.53 -22.75 -6.41
N GLU A 12 -12.76 -24.02 -6.81
CA GLU A 12 -11.91 -25.14 -6.50
C GLU A 12 -10.49 -25.06 -7.04
N ASN A 13 -10.23 -24.21 -8.06
CA ASN A 13 -8.89 -23.99 -8.60
C ASN A 13 -8.04 -23.07 -7.71
N TYR A 14 -8.66 -22.35 -6.81
CA TYR A 14 -7.97 -21.37 -5.96
C TYR A 14 -7.91 -21.87 -4.53
N ARG A 15 -6.93 -21.37 -3.80
CA ARG A 15 -6.77 -21.59 -2.36
C ARG A 15 -6.65 -20.26 -1.66
N SER A 16 -7.51 -20.05 -0.66
CA SER A 16 -7.42 -18.95 0.29
C SER A 16 -6.84 -19.46 1.60
N GLU A 17 -5.97 -18.67 2.20
CA GLU A 17 -5.38 -18.96 3.51
C GLU A 17 -5.45 -17.72 4.39
N HIS A 18 -5.56 -17.92 5.68
CA HIS A 18 -5.44 -16.89 6.69
C HIS A 18 -4.26 -17.21 7.60
N LEU A 19 -3.37 -16.26 7.77
CA LEU A 19 -2.13 -16.40 8.50
C LEU A 19 -2.03 -15.35 9.60
N TRP A 20 -1.19 -15.63 10.59
CA TRP A 20 -0.73 -14.65 11.55
C TRP A 20 0.77 -14.47 11.38
N VAL A 21 1.20 -13.22 11.31
CA VAL A 21 2.61 -12.86 11.18
C VAL A 21 3.04 -12.09 12.42
N THR A 22 4.04 -12.60 13.12
CA THR A 22 4.63 -11.89 14.26
C THR A 22 5.47 -10.72 13.76
N ALA A 23 5.02 -9.50 14.04
CA ALA A 23 5.77 -8.28 13.73
C ALA A 23 6.99 -8.14 14.64
N ARG A 24 7.91 -7.24 14.29
CA ARG A 24 9.18 -7.00 15.01
C ARG A 24 9.02 -6.62 16.47
N ASP A 25 7.88 -6.08 16.85
CA ASP A 25 7.52 -5.73 18.23
C ASP A 25 6.71 -6.80 18.97
N GLY A 26 6.53 -7.98 18.34
CA GLY A 26 5.85 -9.14 18.92
C GLY A 26 4.33 -9.14 18.71
N VAL A 27 3.78 -8.15 18.00
CA VAL A 27 2.34 -8.10 17.70
C VAL A 27 2.02 -9.04 16.55
N GLU A 28 0.91 -9.78 16.68
CA GLU A 28 0.44 -10.71 15.66
C GLU A 28 -0.44 -9.96 14.63
N VAL A 29 0.03 -9.89 13.38
CA VAL A 29 -0.65 -9.22 12.27
C VAL A 29 -1.39 -10.25 11.43
N PRO A 30 -2.73 -10.12 11.25
CA PRO A 30 -3.49 -11.02 10.38
C PRO A 30 -3.15 -10.76 8.91
N VAL A 31 -3.12 -11.82 8.12
CA VAL A 31 -2.89 -11.77 6.67
C VAL A 31 -3.85 -12.72 5.97
N SER A 32 -4.56 -12.22 4.97
CA SER A 32 -5.36 -13.05 4.07
C SER A 32 -4.63 -13.19 2.74
N LEU A 33 -4.53 -14.40 2.20
CA LEU A 33 -3.90 -14.60 0.91
C LEU A 33 -4.68 -15.59 0.04
N VAL A 34 -4.50 -15.46 -1.27
CA VAL A 34 -5.13 -16.33 -2.27
C VAL A 34 -4.18 -16.57 -3.45
N TYR A 35 -4.24 -17.77 -4.01
CA TYR A 35 -3.49 -18.15 -5.20
C TYR A 35 -4.18 -19.27 -6.01
N HIS A 36 -3.81 -19.39 -7.27
CA HIS A 36 -4.26 -20.50 -8.11
C HIS A 36 -3.41 -21.74 -7.84
N LYS A 37 -4.04 -22.86 -7.42
CA LYS A 37 -3.34 -24.08 -6.98
C LYS A 37 -2.38 -24.67 -8.02
N ALA A 38 -2.78 -24.66 -9.29
CA ALA A 38 -1.97 -25.22 -10.38
C ALA A 38 -0.75 -24.38 -10.74
N HIS A 39 -0.73 -23.10 -10.33
CA HIS A 39 0.38 -22.17 -10.63
C HIS A 39 1.27 -21.91 -9.43
N PHE A 40 0.88 -22.38 -8.24
CA PHE A 40 1.67 -22.16 -7.03
C PHE A 40 2.91 -23.06 -7.00
N GLN A 41 4.06 -22.42 -6.86
CA GLN A 41 5.36 -23.05 -6.67
C GLN A 41 6.08 -22.36 -5.52
N LYS A 42 6.27 -23.08 -4.42
CA LYS A 42 6.85 -22.53 -3.18
C LYS A 42 8.14 -21.75 -3.46
N GLY A 43 8.16 -20.46 -3.06
CA GLY A 43 9.31 -19.57 -3.19
C GLY A 43 9.60 -19.06 -4.61
N LYS A 44 8.72 -19.27 -5.58
CA LYS A 44 8.96 -18.89 -6.99
C LYS A 44 7.89 -17.99 -7.60
N ASN A 45 6.76 -17.80 -6.93
CA ASN A 45 5.68 -17.00 -7.47
C ASN A 45 5.92 -15.50 -7.28
N PRO A 46 5.53 -14.66 -8.22
CA PRO A 46 5.35 -13.26 -7.92
C PRO A 46 4.27 -13.09 -6.86
N ILE A 47 4.50 -12.18 -5.92
CA ILE A 47 3.54 -11.88 -4.86
C ILE A 47 3.20 -10.39 -4.87
N LEU A 48 1.89 -10.08 -4.81
CA LEU A 48 1.38 -8.74 -4.64
C LEU A 48 0.75 -8.61 -3.26
N VAL A 49 1.30 -7.73 -2.43
CA VAL A 49 0.79 -7.44 -1.10
C VAL A 49 0.04 -6.12 -1.12
N TYR A 50 -1.25 -6.16 -0.78
CA TYR A 50 -2.08 -4.97 -0.61
C TYR A 50 -2.08 -4.52 0.84
N GLY A 51 -2.04 -3.22 1.08
CA GLY A 51 -2.16 -2.63 2.41
C GLY A 51 -2.85 -1.27 2.38
N TYR A 52 -3.55 -0.95 3.48
CA TYR A 52 -4.19 0.35 3.70
C TYR A 52 -3.76 0.95 5.04
N GLY A 53 -4.27 0.45 6.16
CA GLY A 53 -3.80 0.71 7.51
C GLY A 53 -4.11 2.12 8.04
N SER A 54 -5.29 2.66 7.77
CA SER A 54 -5.70 3.99 8.24
C SER A 54 -7.21 4.06 8.49
N TYR A 55 -7.63 5.05 9.26
CA TYR A 55 -9.03 5.39 9.56
C TYR A 55 -9.83 4.29 10.26
N GLY A 56 -9.18 3.28 10.83
CA GLY A 56 -9.88 2.11 11.34
C GLY A 56 -10.62 1.30 10.28
N SER A 57 -10.27 1.50 9.00
CA SER A 57 -10.91 0.79 7.88
C SER A 57 -10.41 -0.65 7.80
N SER A 58 -11.32 -1.60 7.78
CA SER A 58 -11.01 -3.02 7.56
C SER A 58 -10.97 -3.33 6.07
N MET A 59 -9.92 -4.01 5.65
CA MET A 59 -9.76 -4.50 4.27
C MET A 59 -10.25 -5.94 4.19
N ASP A 60 -11.51 -6.13 3.79
CA ASP A 60 -12.12 -7.46 3.71
C ASP A 60 -11.52 -8.31 2.59
N ALA A 61 -11.43 -9.61 2.85
CA ALA A 61 -10.94 -10.59 1.89
C ALA A 61 -12.03 -11.03 0.90
N ASP A 62 -12.60 -10.06 0.20
CA ASP A 62 -13.71 -10.26 -0.72
C ASP A 62 -13.28 -10.87 -2.06
N PHE A 63 -14.26 -11.49 -2.74
CA PHE A 63 -14.07 -11.92 -4.12
C PHE A 63 -13.92 -10.71 -5.06
N SER A 64 -12.91 -10.80 -5.95
CA SER A 64 -12.67 -9.81 -6.98
C SER A 64 -12.40 -10.49 -8.33
N SER A 65 -13.24 -10.22 -9.32
CA SER A 65 -13.07 -10.75 -10.67
C SER A 65 -11.82 -10.21 -11.36
N SER A 66 -11.44 -8.95 -11.09
CA SER A 66 -10.22 -8.36 -11.63
C SER A 66 -8.95 -9.03 -11.09
N ARG A 67 -8.99 -9.48 -9.84
CA ARG A 67 -7.87 -10.19 -9.20
C ARG A 67 -7.55 -11.54 -9.87
N LEU A 68 -8.56 -12.20 -10.45
CA LEU A 68 -8.38 -13.48 -11.16
C LEU A 68 -7.31 -13.36 -12.26
N SER A 69 -7.25 -12.24 -12.94
CA SER A 69 -6.24 -11.96 -13.97
C SER A 69 -4.81 -12.10 -13.46
N LEU A 70 -4.54 -11.73 -12.22
CA LEU A 70 -3.23 -11.90 -11.57
C LEU A 70 -3.02 -13.35 -11.12
N LEU A 71 -4.03 -13.96 -10.48
CA LEU A 71 -3.95 -15.32 -9.96
C LEU A 71 -3.71 -16.33 -11.09
N ASP A 72 -4.38 -16.16 -12.22
CA ASP A 72 -4.25 -17.02 -13.41
C ASP A 72 -2.88 -16.86 -14.10
N ARG A 73 -2.16 -15.77 -13.80
CA ARG A 73 -0.77 -15.55 -14.22
C ARG A 73 0.26 -16.01 -13.18
N GLY A 74 -0.20 -16.68 -12.13
CA GLY A 74 0.66 -17.26 -11.10
C GLY A 74 1.02 -16.31 -9.94
N PHE A 75 0.40 -15.14 -9.83
CA PHE A 75 0.59 -14.30 -8.65
C PHE A 75 -0.05 -14.94 -7.41
N VAL A 76 0.63 -14.80 -6.28
CA VAL A 76 0.00 -14.85 -4.97
C VAL A 76 -0.47 -13.43 -4.64
N PHE A 77 -1.72 -13.28 -4.21
CA PHE A 77 -2.24 -12.00 -3.74
C PHE A 77 -2.46 -12.07 -2.22
N ALA A 78 -1.95 -11.10 -1.50
CA ALA A 78 -2.10 -11.01 -0.05
C ALA A 78 -2.66 -9.66 0.37
N ILE A 79 -3.46 -9.65 1.43
CA ILE A 79 -3.89 -8.45 2.16
C ILE A 79 -3.22 -8.48 3.53
N ALA A 80 -2.42 -7.47 3.83
CA ALA A 80 -1.84 -7.27 5.14
C ALA A 80 -2.81 -6.43 5.98
N HIS A 81 -3.42 -7.04 7.00
CA HIS A 81 -4.38 -6.38 7.90
C HIS A 81 -3.64 -5.64 9.02
N ILE A 82 -2.91 -4.61 8.63
CA ILE A 82 -1.94 -3.88 9.45
C ILE A 82 -2.59 -2.89 10.42
N ARG A 83 -1.88 -2.54 11.51
CA ARG A 83 -2.33 -1.52 12.46
C ARG A 83 -2.64 -0.19 11.79
N GLY A 84 -3.63 0.52 12.32
CA GLY A 84 -4.26 1.68 11.70
C GLY A 84 -5.55 1.33 10.98
N GLY A 85 -5.76 0.05 10.61
CA GLY A 85 -7.03 -0.53 10.21
C GLY A 85 -7.91 -0.89 11.41
N GLY A 86 -9.09 -1.47 11.13
CA GLY A 86 -10.08 -1.84 12.14
C GLY A 86 -10.25 -3.34 12.36
N GLU A 87 -9.46 -4.18 11.69
CA GLU A 87 -9.68 -5.63 11.62
C GLU A 87 -9.69 -6.32 12.97
N LEU A 88 -8.90 -5.84 13.93
CA LEU A 88 -8.89 -6.35 15.31
C LEU A 88 -9.55 -5.40 16.33
N GLY A 89 -10.36 -4.44 15.84
CA GLY A 89 -11.11 -3.52 16.68
C GLY A 89 -10.39 -2.19 16.94
N GLN A 90 -10.93 -1.40 17.88
CA GLN A 90 -10.51 -0.02 18.14
C GLN A 90 -9.02 0.11 18.50
N HIS A 91 -8.50 -0.80 19.32
CA HIS A 91 -7.09 -0.78 19.73
C HIS A 91 -6.15 -0.97 18.54
N TRP A 92 -6.56 -1.73 17.51
CA TRP A 92 -5.78 -1.94 16.28
C TRP A 92 -5.63 -0.64 15.49
N TYR A 93 -6.70 0.13 15.42
CA TYR A 93 -6.70 1.46 14.84
C TYR A 93 -5.81 2.43 15.64
N GLU A 94 -6.02 2.51 16.95
CA GLU A 94 -5.28 3.43 17.83
C GLU A 94 -3.77 3.16 17.86
N ASP A 95 -3.37 1.91 17.67
CA ASP A 95 -1.95 1.52 17.62
C ASP A 95 -1.28 1.79 16.26
N GLY A 96 -2.02 2.33 15.30
CA GLY A 96 -1.52 2.70 13.97
C GLY A 96 -1.82 4.14 13.56
N LYS A 97 -2.19 5.04 14.50
CA LYS A 97 -2.47 6.45 14.21
C LYS A 97 -1.60 7.41 15.01
N PHE A 98 -1.66 8.71 14.71
CA PHE A 98 -0.90 9.76 15.39
C PHE A 98 0.60 9.39 15.50
N LEU A 99 1.14 9.47 16.72
CA LEU A 99 2.54 9.17 17.01
C LEU A 99 2.89 7.67 16.95
N LYS A 100 1.92 6.83 16.61
CA LYS A 100 2.11 5.38 16.40
C LYS A 100 2.01 4.97 14.92
N LYS A 101 1.86 5.94 14.00
CA LYS A 101 1.68 5.67 12.57
C LYS A 101 2.73 4.78 11.95
N LYS A 102 3.96 4.85 12.41
CA LYS A 102 5.05 3.99 11.92
C LYS A 102 4.83 2.49 12.16
N ASN A 103 3.97 2.12 13.12
CA ASN A 103 3.59 0.71 13.30
C ASN A 103 2.91 0.15 12.05
N THR A 104 2.10 0.95 11.34
CA THR A 104 1.49 0.56 10.07
C THR A 104 2.53 0.15 9.04
N PHE A 105 3.57 0.96 8.88
CA PHE A 105 4.63 0.72 7.89
C PHE A 105 5.51 -0.48 8.27
N ASN A 106 5.83 -0.60 9.55
CA ASN A 106 6.61 -1.71 10.07
C ASN A 106 5.86 -3.03 9.92
N ASP A 107 4.57 -3.09 10.29
CA ASP A 107 3.73 -4.27 10.11
C ASP A 107 3.72 -4.74 8.65
N TYR A 108 3.54 -3.80 7.71
CA TYR A 108 3.51 -4.12 6.30
C TYR A 108 4.83 -4.73 5.81
N LEU A 109 5.97 -4.15 6.18
CA LEU A 109 7.28 -4.67 5.84
C LEU A 109 7.52 -6.05 6.45
N ASP A 110 7.14 -6.24 7.72
CA ASP A 110 7.29 -7.51 8.42
C ASP A 110 6.41 -8.61 7.81
N VAL A 111 5.19 -8.25 7.36
CA VAL A 111 4.33 -9.17 6.58
C VAL A 111 4.98 -9.55 5.26
N CYS A 112 5.52 -8.59 4.50
CA CYS A 112 6.21 -8.88 3.24
C CYS A 112 7.38 -9.85 3.46
N ASP A 113 8.21 -9.60 4.48
CA ASP A 113 9.34 -10.45 4.80
C ASP A 113 8.88 -11.87 5.21
N ALA A 114 7.90 -11.98 6.08
CA ALA A 114 7.37 -13.27 6.53
C ALA A 114 6.76 -14.10 5.39
N LEU A 115 6.03 -13.47 4.47
CA LEU A 115 5.45 -14.17 3.32
C LEU A 115 6.54 -14.72 2.38
N ILE A 116 7.62 -13.97 2.18
CA ILE A 116 8.78 -14.43 1.41
C ILE A 116 9.49 -15.58 2.13
N ASP A 117 9.76 -15.45 3.42
CA ASP A 117 10.44 -16.47 4.23
C ASP A 117 9.64 -17.78 4.32
N GLN A 118 8.31 -17.70 4.36
CA GLN A 118 7.42 -18.86 4.32
C GLN A 118 7.28 -19.48 2.93
N GLY A 119 7.81 -18.81 1.90
CA GLY A 119 7.83 -19.32 0.52
C GLY A 119 6.57 -19.02 -0.29
N TYR A 120 5.74 -18.06 0.12
CA TYR A 120 4.58 -17.62 -0.68
C TYR A 120 4.98 -16.78 -1.89
N GLY A 121 6.15 -16.15 -1.86
CA GLY A 121 6.66 -15.36 -2.97
C GLY A 121 8.16 -15.54 -3.21
N ASP A 122 8.57 -15.23 -4.44
CA ASP A 122 9.98 -15.06 -4.79
C ASP A 122 10.49 -13.73 -4.23
N PRO A 123 11.63 -13.72 -3.48
CA PRO A 123 12.18 -12.48 -2.92
C PRO A 123 12.52 -11.41 -3.96
N LYS A 124 12.69 -11.79 -5.23
CA LYS A 124 12.96 -10.88 -6.35
C LYS A 124 11.70 -10.38 -7.05
N LEU A 125 10.54 -10.94 -6.72
CA LEU A 125 9.26 -10.67 -7.37
C LEU A 125 8.18 -10.28 -6.35
N CYS A 126 8.57 -9.50 -5.35
CA CYS A 126 7.64 -8.91 -4.38
C CYS A 126 7.15 -7.55 -4.89
N PHE A 127 5.83 -7.38 -4.92
CA PHE A 127 5.16 -6.15 -5.35
C PHE A 127 4.27 -5.63 -4.23
N GLY A 128 4.19 -4.31 -4.12
CA GLY A 128 3.31 -3.63 -3.17
C GLY A 128 2.20 -2.86 -3.88
N MET A 129 1.04 -2.75 -3.24
CA MET A 129 -0.07 -1.94 -3.75
C MET A 129 -0.85 -1.28 -2.61
N GLY A 130 -1.22 -0.03 -2.80
CA GLY A 130 -2.07 0.71 -1.88
C GLY A 130 -2.61 1.99 -2.50
N GLY A 131 -3.79 2.40 -2.07
CA GLY A 131 -4.46 3.60 -2.57
C GLY A 131 -4.66 4.65 -1.47
N SER A 132 -4.71 5.94 -1.80
CA SER A 132 -4.97 7.02 -0.86
C SER A 132 -3.99 7.01 0.33
N ALA A 133 -4.46 6.79 1.55
CA ALA A 133 -3.59 6.55 2.71
C ALA A 133 -2.71 5.29 2.54
N GLY A 134 -3.20 4.25 1.84
CA GLY A 134 -2.37 3.10 1.43
C GLY A 134 -1.31 3.48 0.39
N GLY A 135 -1.52 4.53 -0.38
CA GLY A 135 -0.51 5.12 -1.26
C GLY A 135 0.60 5.82 -0.46
N MET A 136 0.27 6.48 0.66
CA MET A 136 1.27 6.96 1.63
C MET A 136 2.07 5.80 2.22
N LEU A 137 1.42 4.71 2.57
CA LEU A 137 2.09 3.47 3.01
C LEU A 137 3.12 3.03 1.96
N MET A 138 2.74 2.97 0.67
CA MET A 138 3.67 2.60 -0.41
C MET A 138 4.88 3.52 -0.46
N GLY A 139 4.67 4.84 -0.40
CA GLY A 139 5.75 5.82 -0.38
C GLY A 139 6.66 5.69 0.85
N ALA A 140 6.09 5.46 2.02
CA ALA A 140 6.86 5.29 3.26
C ALA A 140 7.73 4.03 3.25
N VAL A 141 7.18 2.89 2.78
CA VAL A 141 7.93 1.62 2.79
C VAL A 141 9.04 1.57 1.75
N ILE A 142 8.87 2.19 0.58
CA ILE A 142 9.97 2.26 -0.40
C ILE A 142 11.07 3.24 0.01
N ASN A 143 10.77 4.24 0.82
CA ASN A 143 11.80 5.09 1.42
C ASN A 143 12.64 4.31 2.45
N GLN A 144 12.02 3.39 3.20
CA GLN A 144 12.68 2.57 4.22
C GLN A 144 13.44 1.37 3.62
N ARG A 145 12.78 0.63 2.74
CA ARG A 145 13.23 -0.65 2.21
C ARG A 145 12.96 -0.77 0.70
N PRO A 146 13.56 0.11 -0.14
CA PRO A 146 13.33 0.08 -1.58
C PRO A 146 13.70 -1.26 -2.23
N GLU A 147 14.72 -1.92 -1.71
CA GLU A 147 15.22 -3.21 -2.20
C GLU A 147 14.26 -4.38 -1.98
N ARG A 148 13.27 -4.24 -1.08
CA ARG A 148 12.27 -5.28 -0.81
C ARG A 148 11.36 -5.50 -2.01
N PHE A 149 11.11 -4.46 -2.79
CA PHE A 149 10.09 -4.46 -3.83
C PHE A 149 10.71 -4.48 -5.23
N LYS A 150 10.18 -5.35 -6.09
CA LYS A 150 10.42 -5.27 -7.54
C LYS A 150 9.66 -4.09 -8.15
N GLY A 151 8.47 -3.83 -7.66
CA GLY A 151 7.65 -2.71 -8.07
C GLY A 151 6.52 -2.41 -7.09
N ILE A 152 5.98 -1.20 -7.17
CA ILE A 152 4.80 -0.80 -6.40
C ILE A 152 3.76 -0.11 -7.27
N VAL A 153 2.50 -0.20 -6.86
CA VAL A 153 1.39 0.56 -7.41
C VAL A 153 0.85 1.47 -6.30
N ALA A 154 0.95 2.77 -6.51
CA ALA A 154 0.42 3.79 -5.61
C ALA A 154 -0.72 4.54 -6.31
N GLN A 155 -1.95 4.28 -5.87
CA GLN A 155 -3.16 4.86 -6.46
C GLN A 155 -3.59 6.07 -5.66
N VAL A 156 -3.83 7.20 -6.33
CA VAL A 156 -4.25 8.48 -5.72
C VAL A 156 -3.55 8.76 -4.37
N PRO A 157 -2.20 8.66 -4.31
CA PRO A 157 -1.48 8.50 -3.06
C PRO A 157 -1.35 9.81 -2.27
N PHE A 158 -1.63 9.74 -0.97
CA PHE A 158 -1.41 10.82 -0.01
C PHE A 158 0.07 10.87 0.39
N VAL A 159 0.89 11.64 -0.32
CA VAL A 159 2.36 11.57 -0.22
C VAL A 159 3.06 12.85 0.23
N ASP A 160 2.39 13.99 0.23
CA ASP A 160 2.92 15.27 0.74
C ASP A 160 2.24 15.64 2.06
N VAL A 161 2.41 14.79 3.05
CA VAL A 161 1.67 14.83 4.31
C VAL A 161 1.84 16.15 5.04
N VAL A 162 3.08 16.62 5.19
CA VAL A 162 3.38 17.84 5.97
C VAL A 162 2.79 19.08 5.32
N THR A 163 3.02 19.26 4.00
CA THR A 163 2.52 20.45 3.28
C THR A 163 1.01 20.49 3.27
N THR A 164 0.37 19.36 2.95
CA THR A 164 -1.09 19.26 2.90
C THR A 164 -1.72 19.50 4.27
N MET A 165 -1.16 18.92 5.33
CA MET A 165 -1.69 19.09 6.68
C MET A 165 -1.42 20.49 7.28
N LEU A 166 -0.54 21.29 6.70
CA LEU A 166 -0.32 22.69 7.06
C LEU A 166 -1.23 23.65 6.29
N ASP A 167 -1.88 23.20 5.21
CA ASP A 167 -2.73 24.02 4.35
C ASP A 167 -4.21 23.84 4.68
N GLU A 168 -4.73 24.65 5.59
CA GLU A 168 -6.14 24.64 5.99
C GLU A 168 -7.10 25.14 4.89
N SER A 169 -6.59 25.66 3.77
CA SER A 169 -7.42 26.00 2.61
C SER A 169 -7.89 24.77 1.83
N ILE A 170 -7.24 23.64 2.04
CA ILE A 170 -7.66 22.33 1.51
C ILE A 170 -8.84 21.82 2.36
N PRO A 171 -10.02 21.55 1.77
CA PRO A 171 -11.26 21.33 2.54
C PRO A 171 -11.21 20.19 3.57
N LEU A 172 -10.42 19.14 3.33
CA LEU A 172 -10.33 18.01 4.26
C LEU A 172 -9.28 18.18 5.37
N THR A 173 -8.32 19.08 5.22
CA THR A 173 -7.14 19.17 6.11
C THR A 173 -7.50 19.24 7.59
N THR A 174 -8.42 20.10 7.99
CA THR A 174 -8.78 20.27 9.41
C THR A 174 -9.48 19.02 9.99
N GLY A 175 -10.28 18.31 9.20
CA GLY A 175 -10.90 17.04 9.60
C GLY A 175 -9.88 15.91 9.76
N GLU A 176 -8.80 15.96 9.00
CA GLU A 176 -7.74 14.96 9.01
C GLU A 176 -6.78 15.08 10.21
N PHE A 177 -6.89 16.15 11.00
CA PHE A 177 -6.11 16.28 12.25
C PHE A 177 -6.39 15.17 13.26
N GLU A 178 -7.58 14.56 13.19
CA GLU A 178 -7.94 13.42 14.05
C GLU A 178 -7.26 12.12 13.64
N GLU A 179 -6.78 12.02 12.42
CA GLU A 179 -6.06 10.84 11.93
C GLU A 179 -4.53 11.00 12.03
N TRP A 180 -4.02 12.14 11.56
CA TRP A 180 -2.58 12.37 11.42
C TRP A 180 -1.99 13.20 12.55
N GLY A 181 -2.80 13.98 13.26
CA GLY A 181 -2.39 15.02 14.19
C GLY A 181 -2.33 16.39 13.52
N ASN A 182 -2.30 17.45 14.33
CA ASN A 182 -2.18 18.82 13.83
C ASN A 182 -0.72 19.23 13.77
N PRO A 183 -0.11 19.48 12.59
CA PRO A 183 1.30 19.86 12.47
C PRO A 183 1.62 21.28 12.96
N GLN A 184 0.63 22.08 13.35
CA GLN A 184 0.87 23.31 14.10
C GLN A 184 1.41 23.01 15.52
N ASP A 185 1.16 21.81 16.03
CA ASP A 185 1.85 21.29 17.21
C ASP A 185 3.17 20.63 16.76
N GLU A 186 4.28 21.10 17.33
CA GLU A 186 5.63 20.69 16.98
C GLU A 186 5.83 19.17 17.07
N ILE A 187 5.19 18.48 18.01
CA ILE A 187 5.33 17.03 18.18
C ILE A 187 4.80 16.27 16.94
N TYR A 188 3.64 16.66 16.42
CA TYR A 188 3.07 16.05 15.22
C TYR A 188 3.82 16.45 13.96
N TYR A 189 4.21 17.71 13.82
CA TYR A 189 5.04 18.18 12.70
C TYR A 189 6.32 17.35 12.58
N ARG A 190 7.08 17.25 13.67
CA ARG A 190 8.33 16.49 13.69
C ARG A 190 8.10 15.01 13.36
N TYR A 191 7.04 14.42 13.91
CA TYR A 191 6.73 13.02 13.65
C TYR A 191 6.31 12.77 12.21
N MET A 192 5.38 13.56 11.66
CA MET A 192 4.95 13.47 10.25
C MET A 192 6.15 13.57 9.30
N LYS A 193 7.04 14.52 9.55
CA LYS A 193 8.24 14.72 8.74
C LYS A 193 9.15 13.50 8.69
N THR A 194 9.12 12.63 9.69
CA THR A 194 9.92 11.40 9.69
C THR A 194 9.39 10.31 8.78
N TYR A 195 8.15 10.40 8.29
CA TYR A 195 7.56 9.37 7.42
C TYR A 195 6.91 9.91 6.14
N SER A 196 6.62 11.21 6.05
CA SER A 196 6.03 11.80 4.85
C SER A 196 6.81 11.41 3.60
N PRO A 197 6.19 10.69 2.64
CA PRO A 197 6.91 10.16 1.49
C PRO A 197 7.69 11.21 0.71
N TYR A 198 7.06 12.34 0.43
CA TYR A 198 7.69 13.44 -0.32
C TYR A 198 8.91 14.01 0.39
N ASP A 199 8.84 14.18 1.72
CA ASP A 199 9.91 14.77 2.53
C ASP A 199 11.13 13.85 2.65
N ASN A 200 10.93 12.53 2.50
CA ASN A 200 11.97 11.51 2.71
C ASN A 200 12.49 10.88 1.42
N VAL A 201 12.24 11.50 0.26
CA VAL A 201 12.88 11.07 -0.99
C VAL A 201 14.36 11.42 -0.94
N GLU A 202 15.20 10.44 -1.21
CA GLU A 202 16.66 10.54 -1.19
C GLU A 202 17.27 10.11 -2.52
N ALA A 203 18.53 10.46 -2.74
CA ALA A 203 19.32 9.99 -3.89
C ALA A 203 19.72 8.53 -3.69
N LYS A 204 18.84 7.61 -4.09
CA LYS A 204 19.04 6.15 -4.00
C LYS A 204 18.25 5.41 -5.08
N ALA A 205 18.45 4.09 -5.18
CA ALA A 205 17.68 3.25 -6.08
C ALA A 205 16.28 2.97 -5.50
N TYR A 206 15.26 3.10 -6.36
CA TYR A 206 13.86 2.81 -6.04
C TYR A 206 13.33 1.66 -6.93
N PRO A 207 12.28 0.94 -6.50
CA PRO A 207 11.66 -0.08 -7.34
C PRO A 207 10.96 0.53 -8.57
N HIS A 208 10.48 -0.33 -9.48
CA HIS A 208 9.53 0.12 -10.49
C HIS A 208 8.29 0.69 -9.82
N MET A 209 7.72 1.76 -10.39
CA MET A 209 6.56 2.42 -9.78
C MET A 209 5.52 2.77 -10.83
N LEU A 210 4.26 2.44 -10.54
CA LEU A 210 3.09 2.97 -11.22
C LEU A 210 2.32 3.84 -10.22
N VAL A 211 2.25 5.13 -10.51
CA VAL A 211 1.51 6.11 -9.71
C VAL A 211 0.32 6.58 -10.53
N THR A 212 -0.88 6.52 -9.97
CA THR A 212 -2.10 7.00 -10.63
C THR A 212 -2.71 8.16 -9.86
N THR A 213 -3.35 9.10 -10.55
CA THR A 213 -4.07 10.22 -9.92
C THR A 213 -5.19 10.71 -10.84
N GLY A 214 -6.23 11.33 -10.25
CA GLY A 214 -7.30 12.01 -10.97
C GLY A 214 -7.13 13.52 -10.91
N LEU A 215 -7.33 14.22 -12.02
CA LEU A 215 -7.18 15.68 -12.06
C LEU A 215 -8.18 16.39 -11.13
N HIS A 216 -9.37 15.81 -10.98
CA HIS A 216 -10.47 16.34 -10.16
C HIS A 216 -10.58 15.67 -8.79
N ASP A 217 -9.49 15.04 -8.31
CA ASP A 217 -9.48 14.43 -7.01
C ASP A 217 -9.67 15.48 -5.90
N SER A 218 -10.77 15.35 -5.15
CA SER A 218 -11.15 16.26 -4.07
C SER A 218 -10.66 15.82 -2.69
N GLN A 219 -10.12 14.60 -2.57
CA GLN A 219 -9.63 14.05 -1.31
C GLN A 219 -8.12 14.15 -1.20
N VAL A 220 -7.40 13.70 -2.24
CA VAL A 220 -5.95 13.82 -2.36
C VAL A 220 -5.65 14.62 -3.62
N GLN A 221 -5.15 15.83 -3.45
CA GLN A 221 -4.91 16.74 -4.54
C GLN A 221 -3.91 16.16 -5.56
N TYR A 222 -4.21 16.24 -6.85
CA TYR A 222 -3.39 15.65 -7.93
C TYR A 222 -1.93 16.10 -7.91
N TRP A 223 -1.66 17.28 -7.39
CA TRP A 223 -0.30 17.80 -7.31
C TRP A 223 0.59 17.10 -6.30
N GLU A 224 0.03 16.40 -5.30
CA GLU A 224 0.83 15.61 -4.36
C GLU A 224 1.60 14.49 -5.07
N PRO A 225 0.94 13.53 -5.75
CA PRO A 225 1.66 12.51 -6.52
C PRO A 225 2.48 13.10 -7.66
N ALA A 226 2.05 14.18 -8.31
CA ALA A 226 2.81 14.83 -9.38
C ALA A 226 4.14 15.38 -8.87
N LYS A 227 4.14 16.12 -7.76
CA LYS A 227 5.34 16.63 -7.11
C LYS A 227 6.26 15.50 -6.63
N TRP A 228 5.67 14.47 -6.05
CA TRP A 228 6.42 13.31 -5.55
C TRP A 228 7.14 12.58 -6.68
N VAL A 229 6.45 12.30 -7.78
CA VAL A 229 7.05 11.69 -8.99
C VAL A 229 8.15 12.57 -9.58
N ALA A 230 7.94 13.89 -9.64
CA ALA A 230 8.96 14.83 -10.13
C ALA A 230 10.23 14.77 -9.26
N LYS A 231 10.09 14.80 -7.93
CA LYS A 231 11.21 14.71 -6.99
C LYS A 231 11.94 13.35 -7.08
N LEU A 232 11.18 12.25 -7.21
CA LEU A 232 11.76 10.93 -7.43
C LEU A 232 12.56 10.87 -8.73
N ARG A 233 12.06 11.43 -9.84
CA ARG A 233 12.77 11.48 -11.13
C ARG A 233 14.09 12.25 -11.05
N GLU A 234 14.12 13.30 -10.24
CA GLU A 234 15.34 14.09 -10.03
C GLU A 234 16.40 13.35 -9.22
N LEU A 235 15.98 12.60 -8.19
CA LEU A 235 16.89 12.05 -7.17
C LEU A 235 17.22 10.56 -7.36
N LYS A 236 16.33 9.77 -7.97
CA LYS A 236 16.56 8.32 -8.13
C LYS A 236 17.83 8.02 -8.92
N THR A 237 18.55 6.99 -8.49
CA THR A 237 19.85 6.59 -9.08
C THR A 237 19.74 5.31 -9.93
N ASP A 238 18.55 4.77 -10.10
CA ASP A 238 18.24 3.54 -10.85
C ASP A 238 17.63 3.85 -12.23
N ASP A 239 17.51 2.83 -13.07
CA ASP A 239 16.86 2.87 -14.39
C ASP A 239 15.47 2.23 -14.38
N ASN A 240 14.89 1.95 -13.21
CA ASN A 240 13.57 1.36 -13.09
C ASN A 240 12.49 2.32 -13.60
N LEU A 241 11.41 1.75 -14.12
CA LEU A 241 10.26 2.54 -14.61
C LEU A 241 9.63 3.34 -13.46
N LEU A 242 9.36 4.60 -13.73
CA LEU A 242 8.58 5.49 -12.87
C LEU A 242 7.51 6.16 -13.74
N LEU A 243 6.29 5.62 -13.67
CA LEU A 243 5.16 6.03 -14.48
C LEU A 243 4.16 6.82 -13.63
N LEU A 244 3.73 7.97 -14.13
CA LEU A 244 2.59 8.74 -13.61
C LEU A 244 1.48 8.70 -14.65
N CYS A 245 0.33 8.15 -14.28
CA CYS A 245 -0.89 8.16 -15.07
C CYS A 245 -1.88 9.12 -14.43
N THR A 246 -2.23 10.20 -15.13
CA THR A 246 -3.24 11.17 -14.67
C THR A 246 -4.49 10.97 -15.50
N ASP A 247 -5.58 10.59 -14.86
CA ASP A 247 -6.90 10.60 -15.49
C ASP A 247 -7.45 12.04 -15.43
N MET A 248 -7.77 12.61 -16.60
CA MET A 248 -8.17 13.99 -16.72
C MET A 248 -9.65 14.24 -16.38
N ASP A 249 -10.43 13.17 -16.26
CA ASP A 249 -11.88 13.23 -16.01
C ASP A 249 -12.27 12.63 -14.65
N SER A 250 -11.35 11.92 -13.98
CA SER A 250 -11.62 11.23 -12.71
C SER A 250 -11.36 12.08 -11.47
N GLY A 251 -12.07 11.73 -10.38
CA GLY A 251 -11.82 12.17 -9.00
C GLY A 251 -10.94 11.20 -8.22
N HIS A 252 -11.37 10.88 -6.99
CA HIS A 252 -10.67 9.98 -6.09
C HIS A 252 -11.06 8.51 -6.36
N GLY A 253 -10.29 7.78 -7.13
CA GLY A 253 -10.52 6.36 -7.45
C GLY A 253 -11.03 6.09 -8.84
#